data_07cbd0d49aeea3e70ba58e75890c703a
#
_entry.id   07cbd0d49aeea3e70ba58e75890c703a
#
_cell.length_a   1.000
_cell.length_b   1.000
_cell.length_c   1.000
_cell.angle_alpha   90.00
_cell.angle_beta   90.00
_cell.angle_gamma   90.00
#
_symmetry.space_group_name_H-M   'P 1'
#
loop_
_entity.id
_entity.type
_entity.pdbx_description
1 polymer ?
#
loop_
_entity_poly.entity_id
_entity_poly.type
_entity_poly.pdbx_seq_one_letter_code
_entity_poly.pdbx_strand_id
1 'polypeptide(L)'
;MTEQAHTGFVGHLIELRNRLMKALLSILLIFISLVYFANDIYSFVAAPLIANLPSTATMIATDVTAPFFAPFKLTLFVALFAAIPMILHQVWSFIAPGLYQHEKRMLMPILASSILLFYSGIAFCYFVVLPIILGFFTNTGPDMMTLAPDISSYLSFALKLFFAFGIAFEIPVAIMLLCWSGATTTKSLKEKRPYIVVGVFVVAMFLTPPDVLSQTLLALPMLLLFELGLILAAFYTAKPQQESEE
;
A
#
# COMPACT_ATOMS: atom_id res chain seq x y z
N MET A 1 -35.02 5.02 -23.67
CA MET A 1 -34.28 5.23 -22.38
C MET A 1 -33.15 4.23 -22.14
N THR A 2 -33.02 3.14 -22.86
CA THR A 2 -31.98 2.10 -22.70
C THR A 2 -30.66 2.39 -23.43
N GLU A 3 -30.65 3.18 -24.49
CA GLU A 3 -29.45 3.45 -25.29
C GLU A 3 -28.46 4.45 -24.62
N GLN A 4 -28.98 5.43 -23.89
CA GLN A 4 -28.12 6.38 -23.16
C GLN A 4 -27.39 5.76 -21.96
N ALA A 5 -27.96 4.76 -21.30
CA ALA A 5 -27.33 4.06 -20.21
C ALA A 5 -26.18 3.14 -20.69
N HIS A 6 -26.33 2.53 -21.88
CA HIS A 6 -25.29 1.68 -22.47
C HIS A 6 -24.06 2.51 -22.95
N THR A 7 -24.28 3.71 -23.48
CA THR A 7 -23.17 4.60 -23.88
C THR A 7 -22.38 5.11 -22.69
N GLY A 8 -23.04 5.36 -21.55
CA GLY A 8 -22.37 5.77 -20.32
C GLY A 8 -21.47 4.68 -19.72
N PHE A 9 -21.95 3.43 -19.65
CA PHE A 9 -21.18 2.30 -19.12
C PHE A 9 -19.97 1.95 -20.00
N VAL A 10 -20.18 1.85 -21.32
CA VAL A 10 -19.10 1.58 -22.27
C VAL A 10 -18.07 2.71 -22.26
N GLY A 11 -18.50 3.97 -22.16
CA GLY A 11 -17.60 5.11 -22.04
C GLY A 11 -16.71 5.03 -20.80
N HIS A 12 -17.29 4.63 -19.65
CA HIS A 12 -16.56 4.44 -18.41
C HIS A 12 -15.52 3.30 -18.47
N LEU A 13 -15.86 2.20 -19.15
CA LEU A 13 -14.91 1.11 -19.40
C LEU A 13 -13.75 1.52 -20.33
N ILE A 14 -14.03 2.31 -21.35
CA ILE A 14 -12.99 2.82 -22.25
C ILE A 14 -12.05 3.79 -21.50
N GLU A 15 -12.61 4.63 -20.62
CA GLU A 15 -11.84 5.52 -19.77
C GLU A 15 -10.94 4.73 -18.82
N LEU A 16 -11.49 3.71 -18.13
CA LEU A 16 -10.73 2.81 -17.25
C LEU A 16 -9.57 2.15 -17.98
N ARG A 17 -9.82 1.59 -19.18
CA ARG A 17 -8.78 0.99 -20.00
C ARG A 17 -7.66 1.99 -20.33
N ASN A 18 -8.01 3.20 -20.77
CA ASN A 18 -7.03 4.22 -21.16
C ASN A 18 -6.18 4.67 -19.97
N ARG A 19 -6.77 4.80 -18.78
CA ARG A 19 -6.07 5.13 -17.52
C ARG A 19 -5.15 4.00 -17.09
N LEU A 20 -5.62 2.75 -17.18
CA LEU A 20 -4.80 1.57 -16.87
C LEU A 20 -3.59 1.47 -17.82
N MET A 21 -3.78 1.70 -19.11
CA MET A 21 -2.68 1.71 -20.08
C MET A 21 -1.64 2.79 -19.76
N LYS A 22 -2.06 3.99 -19.36
CA LYS A 22 -1.13 5.05 -18.94
C LYS A 22 -0.35 4.66 -17.69
N ALA A 23 -1.01 4.04 -16.70
CA ALA A 23 -0.36 3.54 -15.50
C ALA A 23 0.67 2.45 -15.83
N LEU A 24 0.30 1.46 -16.64
CA LEU A 24 1.21 0.39 -17.09
C LEU A 24 2.42 0.94 -17.89
N LEU A 25 2.17 1.89 -18.77
CA LEU A 25 3.25 2.52 -19.55
C LEU A 25 4.21 3.28 -18.64
N SER A 26 3.72 3.98 -17.61
CA SER A 26 4.58 4.68 -16.66
C SER A 26 5.44 3.70 -15.86
N ILE A 27 4.87 2.56 -15.40
CA ILE A 27 5.64 1.51 -14.72
C ILE A 27 6.73 0.95 -15.64
N LEU A 28 6.39 0.66 -16.89
CA LEU A 28 7.33 0.10 -17.86
C LEU A 28 8.50 1.05 -18.14
N LEU A 29 8.22 2.34 -18.36
CA LEU A 29 9.25 3.35 -18.61
C LEU A 29 10.19 3.50 -17.42
N ILE A 30 9.65 3.55 -16.20
CA ILE A 30 10.45 3.62 -14.97
C ILE A 30 11.25 2.33 -14.78
N PHE A 31 10.66 1.17 -15.04
CA PHE A 31 11.36 -0.11 -14.94
C PHE A 31 12.57 -0.17 -15.87
N ILE A 32 12.41 0.21 -17.15
CA ILE A 32 13.52 0.25 -18.12
C ILE A 32 14.64 1.17 -17.64
N SER A 33 14.31 2.30 -17.01
CA SER A 33 15.33 3.23 -16.48
C SER A 33 16.04 2.70 -15.22
N LEU A 34 15.34 1.91 -14.39
CA LEU A 34 15.86 1.38 -13.13
C LEU A 34 16.59 0.04 -13.26
N VAL A 35 16.36 -0.70 -14.34
CA VAL A 35 16.93 -2.07 -14.50
C VAL A 35 18.44 -2.09 -14.42
N TYR A 36 19.11 -1.02 -14.84
CA TYR A 36 20.56 -0.87 -14.73
C TYR A 36 21.05 -0.89 -13.25
N PHE A 37 20.24 -0.40 -12.33
CA PHE A 37 20.53 -0.32 -10.89
C PHE A 37 19.95 -1.48 -10.09
N ALA A 38 19.55 -2.59 -10.74
CA ALA A 38 18.84 -3.70 -10.09
C ALA A 38 19.62 -4.29 -8.90
N ASN A 39 20.94 -4.41 -8.98
CA ASN A 39 21.79 -4.94 -7.91
C ASN A 39 21.91 -3.98 -6.71
N ASP A 40 21.97 -2.67 -6.97
CA ASP A 40 22.06 -1.65 -5.90
C ASP A 40 20.73 -1.59 -5.15
N ILE A 41 19.61 -1.63 -5.88
CA ILE A 41 18.26 -1.69 -5.31
C ILE A 41 18.12 -2.95 -4.46
N TYR A 42 18.61 -4.10 -4.94
CA TYR A 42 18.60 -5.35 -4.20
C TYR A 42 19.36 -5.21 -2.88
N SER A 43 20.57 -4.69 -2.91
CA SER A 43 21.44 -4.54 -1.74
C SER A 43 20.79 -3.63 -0.68
N PHE A 44 20.13 -2.56 -1.10
CA PHE A 44 19.40 -1.65 -0.21
C PHE A 44 18.22 -2.34 0.50
N VAL A 45 17.41 -3.10 -0.23
CA VAL A 45 16.24 -3.80 0.36
C VAL A 45 16.66 -5.01 1.21
N ALA A 46 17.79 -5.64 0.90
CA ALA A 46 18.34 -6.75 1.69
C ALA A 46 19.02 -6.28 2.99
N ALA A 47 19.41 -5.02 3.08
CA ALA A 47 20.15 -4.48 4.23
C ALA A 47 19.49 -4.74 5.60
N PRO A 48 18.18 -4.56 5.82
CA PRO A 48 17.53 -4.86 7.11
C PRO A 48 17.63 -6.33 7.50
N LEU A 49 17.55 -7.25 6.54
CA LEU A 49 17.74 -8.67 6.83
C LEU A 49 19.18 -8.94 7.25
N ILE A 50 20.14 -8.48 6.45
CA ILE A 50 21.58 -8.71 6.70
C ILE A 50 21.97 -8.16 8.08
N ALA A 51 21.44 -7.00 8.47
CA ALA A 51 21.71 -6.40 9.78
C ALA A 51 21.17 -7.20 10.98
N ASN A 52 20.13 -8.02 10.76
CA ASN A 52 19.53 -8.87 11.80
C ASN A 52 20.02 -10.32 11.75
N LEU A 53 20.86 -10.69 10.79
CA LEU A 53 21.44 -12.04 10.74
C LEU A 53 22.66 -12.15 11.68
N PRO A 54 22.85 -13.31 12.35
CA PRO A 54 24.11 -13.64 13.03
C PRO A 54 25.29 -13.53 12.08
N SER A 55 26.47 -13.14 12.59
CA SER A 55 27.70 -12.95 11.80
C SER A 55 28.16 -14.22 11.02
N THR A 56 27.67 -15.40 11.42
CA THR A 56 27.93 -16.68 10.77
C THR A 56 26.89 -17.08 9.74
N ALA A 57 25.79 -16.34 9.64
CA ALA A 57 24.69 -16.65 8.73
C ALA A 57 24.85 -15.91 7.40
N THR A 58 24.55 -16.61 6.30
CA THR A 58 24.53 -16.04 4.95
C THR A 58 23.19 -16.32 4.29
N MET A 59 22.79 -15.45 3.37
CA MET A 59 21.61 -15.72 2.54
C MET A 59 21.91 -16.82 1.55
N ILE A 60 20.96 -17.72 1.33
CA ILE A 60 21.06 -18.80 0.35
C ILE A 60 20.11 -18.55 -0.82
N ALA A 61 20.47 -19.07 -1.98
CA ALA A 61 19.58 -19.15 -3.12
C ALA A 61 19.17 -20.63 -3.29
N THR A 62 17.93 -20.95 -3.00
CA THR A 62 17.41 -22.32 -3.12
C THR A 62 17.07 -22.69 -4.56
N ASP A 63 16.77 -21.69 -5.39
CA ASP A 63 16.53 -21.84 -6.82
C ASP A 63 17.73 -21.31 -7.61
N VAL A 64 18.17 -22.06 -8.61
CA VAL A 64 19.30 -21.73 -9.50
C VAL A 64 19.06 -20.39 -10.23
N THR A 65 17.82 -20.08 -10.54
CA THR A 65 17.42 -18.86 -11.25
C THR A 65 17.23 -17.66 -10.33
N ALA A 66 17.12 -17.88 -9.02
CA ALA A 66 16.83 -16.84 -8.03
C ALA A 66 17.83 -15.68 -8.04
N PRO A 67 19.16 -15.88 -8.13
CA PRO A 67 20.10 -14.76 -8.12
C PRO A 67 19.91 -13.82 -9.30
N PHE A 68 19.40 -14.32 -10.42
CA PHE A 68 19.09 -13.50 -11.60
C PHE A 68 17.72 -12.83 -11.50
N PHE A 69 16.65 -13.58 -11.20
CA PHE A 69 15.30 -13.07 -11.21
C PHE A 69 14.94 -12.22 -9.98
N ALA A 70 15.59 -12.43 -8.83
CA ALA A 70 15.27 -11.69 -7.62
C ALA A 70 15.54 -10.17 -7.75
N PRO A 71 16.70 -9.70 -8.26
CA PRO A 71 16.93 -8.29 -8.52
C PRO A 71 15.94 -7.70 -9.55
N PHE A 72 15.60 -8.45 -10.61
CA PHE A 72 14.64 -8.01 -11.62
C PHE A 72 13.23 -7.84 -11.04
N LYS A 73 12.76 -8.84 -10.29
CA LYS A 73 11.46 -8.80 -9.61
C LYS A 73 11.39 -7.60 -8.66
N LEU A 74 12.44 -7.39 -7.87
CA LEU A 74 12.54 -6.26 -6.97
C LEU A 74 12.48 -4.93 -7.71
N THR A 75 13.26 -4.80 -8.79
CA THR A 75 13.27 -3.58 -9.63
C THR A 75 11.91 -3.29 -10.23
N LEU A 76 11.17 -4.31 -10.64
CA LEU A 76 9.79 -4.14 -11.14
C LEU A 76 8.86 -3.58 -10.03
N PHE A 77 8.97 -4.07 -8.80
CA PHE A 77 8.19 -3.55 -7.68
C PHE A 77 8.60 -2.13 -7.30
N VAL A 78 9.91 -1.82 -7.32
CA VAL A 78 10.39 -0.44 -7.10
C VAL A 78 9.91 0.49 -8.20
N ALA A 79 9.88 0.04 -9.46
CA ALA A 79 9.28 0.80 -10.56
C ALA A 79 7.78 1.03 -10.35
N LEU A 80 7.05 0.03 -9.86
CA LEU A 80 5.64 0.16 -9.46
C LEU A 80 5.49 1.22 -8.36
N PHE A 81 6.31 1.17 -7.30
CA PHE A 81 6.27 2.15 -6.21
C PHE A 81 6.66 3.55 -6.68
N ALA A 82 7.66 3.69 -7.54
CA ALA A 82 8.03 4.96 -8.13
C ALA A 82 6.95 5.54 -9.08
N ALA A 83 6.13 4.67 -9.68
CA ALA A 83 4.99 5.06 -10.52
C ALA A 83 3.73 5.46 -9.71
N ILE A 84 3.72 5.29 -8.38
CA ILE A 84 2.55 5.57 -7.52
C ILE A 84 1.97 6.97 -7.74
N PRO A 85 2.74 8.05 -7.85
CA PRO A 85 2.16 9.38 -8.12
C PRO A 85 1.30 9.40 -9.39
N MET A 86 1.77 8.71 -10.46
CA MET A 86 1.02 8.61 -11.70
C MET A 86 -0.19 7.70 -11.54
N ILE A 87 -0.04 6.57 -10.86
CA ILE A 87 -1.13 5.63 -10.59
C ILE A 87 -2.23 6.29 -9.76
N LEU A 88 -1.88 6.93 -8.66
CA LEU A 88 -2.84 7.65 -7.80
C LEU A 88 -3.51 8.79 -8.56
N HIS A 89 -2.78 9.52 -9.39
CA HIS A 89 -3.38 10.53 -10.25
C HIS A 89 -4.42 9.93 -11.21
N GLN A 90 -4.17 8.75 -11.81
CA GLN A 90 -5.15 8.09 -12.67
C GLN A 90 -6.36 7.59 -11.87
N VAL A 91 -6.13 7.02 -10.67
CA VAL A 91 -7.20 6.54 -9.77
C VAL A 91 -8.08 7.70 -9.32
N TRP A 92 -7.50 8.75 -8.77
CA TRP A 92 -8.25 9.92 -8.28
C TRP A 92 -8.97 10.65 -9.41
N SER A 93 -8.36 10.79 -10.57
CA SER A 93 -9.02 11.38 -11.75
C SER A 93 -10.16 10.52 -12.29
N PHE A 94 -10.16 9.20 -12.06
CA PHE A 94 -11.26 8.30 -12.41
C PHE A 94 -12.43 8.44 -11.43
N ILE A 95 -12.14 8.63 -10.16
CA ILE A 95 -13.15 8.78 -9.09
C ILE A 95 -13.73 10.21 -9.07
N ALA A 96 -12.95 11.22 -9.46
CA ALA A 96 -13.31 12.63 -9.38
C ALA A 96 -14.58 13.05 -10.14
N PRO A 97 -14.95 12.48 -11.32
CA PRO A 97 -16.21 12.83 -11.98
C PRO A 97 -17.46 12.52 -11.14
N GLY A 98 -17.35 11.56 -10.20
CA GLY A 98 -18.42 11.24 -9.24
C GLY A 98 -18.51 12.20 -8.06
N LEU A 99 -17.49 13.05 -7.84
CA LEU A 99 -17.52 14.10 -6.85
C LEU A 99 -18.00 15.41 -7.48
N TYR A 100 -18.78 16.19 -6.74
CA TYR A 100 -19.39 17.44 -7.20
C TYR A 100 -18.46 18.34 -8.00
N GLN A 101 -18.93 18.87 -9.13
CA GLN A 101 -18.14 19.66 -10.09
C GLN A 101 -17.47 20.93 -9.50
N HIS A 102 -17.89 21.39 -8.32
CA HIS A 102 -17.38 22.60 -7.67
C HIS A 102 -16.06 22.41 -6.90
N GLU A 103 -15.58 21.18 -6.70
CA GLU A 103 -14.46 20.87 -5.78
C GLU A 103 -13.20 20.31 -6.46
N LYS A 104 -13.05 20.50 -7.77
CA LYS A 104 -11.83 20.12 -8.51
C LYS A 104 -10.54 20.70 -7.92
N ARG A 105 -10.65 21.80 -7.16
CA ARG A 105 -9.51 22.44 -6.49
C ARG A 105 -8.96 21.60 -5.33
N MET A 106 -9.76 20.70 -4.76
CA MET A 106 -9.33 19.81 -3.67
C MET A 106 -8.64 18.53 -4.13
N LEU A 107 -8.71 18.18 -5.42
CA LEU A 107 -8.03 17.00 -5.97
C LEU A 107 -6.51 17.04 -5.76
N MET A 108 -5.89 18.20 -5.95
CA MET A 108 -4.42 18.33 -5.80
C MET A 108 -3.95 18.12 -4.36
N PRO A 109 -4.54 18.73 -3.32
CA PRO A 109 -4.19 18.44 -1.93
C PRO A 109 -4.40 16.97 -1.55
N ILE A 110 -5.51 16.36 -2.00
CA ILE A 110 -5.80 14.94 -1.76
C ILE A 110 -4.75 14.06 -2.42
N LEU A 111 -4.43 14.30 -3.69
CA LEU A 111 -3.39 13.56 -4.40
C LEU A 111 -2.03 13.70 -3.71
N ALA A 112 -1.65 14.90 -3.31
CA ALA A 112 -0.40 15.15 -2.61
C ALA A 112 -0.34 14.42 -1.26
N SER A 113 -1.44 14.43 -0.48
CA SER A 113 -1.52 13.70 0.78
C SER A 113 -1.45 12.18 0.57
N SER A 114 -2.16 11.63 -0.43
CA SER A 114 -2.08 10.23 -0.81
C SER A 114 -0.64 9.81 -1.17
N ILE A 115 0.02 10.54 -2.04
CA ILE A 115 1.41 10.25 -2.41
C ILE A 115 2.32 10.23 -1.17
N LEU A 116 2.19 11.24 -0.30
CA LEU A 116 2.99 11.35 0.91
C LEU A 116 2.68 10.20 1.89
N LEU A 117 1.40 9.86 2.10
CA LEU A 117 1.01 8.76 2.96
C LEU A 117 1.51 7.42 2.42
N PHE A 118 1.37 7.15 1.12
CA PHE A 118 1.85 5.90 0.52
C PHE A 118 3.34 5.70 0.77
N TYR A 119 4.17 6.72 0.50
CA TYR A 119 5.61 6.60 0.73
C TYR A 119 5.96 6.56 2.23
N SER A 120 5.21 7.25 3.08
CA SER A 120 5.38 7.11 4.54
C SER A 120 5.02 5.71 5.03
N GLY A 121 4.04 5.04 4.40
CA GLY A 121 3.69 3.64 4.65
C GLY A 121 4.83 2.69 4.30
N ILE A 122 5.45 2.85 3.13
CA ILE A 122 6.63 2.07 2.74
C ILE A 122 7.80 2.34 3.70
N ALA A 123 8.07 3.60 4.03
CA ALA A 123 9.13 3.98 4.97
C ALA A 123 8.88 3.40 6.37
N PHE A 124 7.65 3.48 6.87
CA PHE A 124 7.26 2.87 8.14
C PHE A 124 7.48 1.34 8.11
N CYS A 125 7.09 0.69 7.04
CA CYS A 125 7.32 -0.74 6.87
C CYS A 125 8.82 -1.08 6.88
N TYR A 126 9.64 -0.33 6.13
CA TYR A 126 11.07 -0.58 6.01
C TYR A 126 11.84 -0.34 7.32
N PHE A 127 11.57 0.79 8.00
CA PHE A 127 12.35 1.19 9.18
C PHE A 127 11.80 0.65 10.51
N VAL A 128 10.51 0.30 10.57
CA VAL A 128 9.86 -0.11 11.83
C VAL A 128 9.40 -1.57 11.75
N VAL A 129 8.50 -1.88 10.82
CA VAL A 129 7.83 -3.19 10.79
C VAL A 129 8.79 -4.31 10.44
N LEU A 130 9.57 -4.13 9.38
CA LEU A 130 10.48 -5.15 8.87
C LEU A 130 11.56 -5.54 9.89
N PRO A 131 12.29 -4.60 10.54
CA PRO A 131 13.25 -4.94 11.57
C PRO A 131 12.64 -5.65 12.78
N ILE A 132 11.44 -5.24 13.23
CA ILE A 132 10.78 -5.87 14.36
C ILE A 132 10.40 -7.32 14.04
N ILE A 133 9.80 -7.58 12.87
CA ILE A 133 9.42 -8.92 12.44
C ILE A 133 10.66 -9.81 12.24
N LEU A 134 11.68 -9.29 11.58
CA LEU A 134 12.92 -10.03 11.37
C LEU A 134 13.62 -10.33 12.69
N GLY A 135 13.72 -9.34 13.59
CA GLY A 135 14.27 -9.52 14.93
C GLY A 135 13.50 -10.58 15.73
N PHE A 136 12.18 -10.63 15.61
CA PHE A 136 11.37 -11.67 16.23
C PHE A 136 11.72 -13.06 15.67
N PHE A 137 11.71 -13.24 14.36
CA PHE A 137 12.01 -14.54 13.75
C PHE A 137 13.45 -15.00 13.99
N THR A 138 14.42 -14.08 14.02
CA THR A 138 15.83 -14.43 14.27
C THR A 138 16.09 -14.82 15.73
N ASN A 139 15.35 -14.25 16.69
CA ASN A 139 15.54 -14.50 18.12
C ASN A 139 14.65 -15.61 18.69
N THR A 140 13.66 -16.10 17.95
CA THR A 140 12.68 -17.09 18.45
C THR A 140 13.04 -18.52 18.03
N GLY A 141 14.04 -18.70 17.15
CA GLY A 141 14.52 -20.02 16.74
C GLY A 141 15.28 -20.74 17.87
N PRO A 142 15.23 -22.11 17.93
CA PRO A 142 16.07 -22.88 18.84
C PRO A 142 17.56 -22.60 18.59
N ASP A 143 18.37 -22.54 19.65
CA ASP A 143 19.82 -22.25 19.61
C ASP A 143 20.64 -23.18 18.68
N MET A 144 20.10 -24.35 18.33
CA MET A 144 20.72 -25.32 17.44
C MET A 144 20.44 -25.11 15.94
N MET A 145 19.60 -24.11 15.57
CA MET A 145 19.31 -23.86 14.16
C MET A 145 20.19 -22.75 13.60
N THR A 146 20.87 -23.03 12.50
CA THR A 146 21.52 -21.99 11.69
C THR A 146 20.52 -21.36 10.76
N LEU A 147 20.25 -20.06 10.95
CA LEU A 147 19.40 -19.29 10.06
C LEU A 147 20.10 -19.08 8.72
N ALA A 148 19.52 -19.62 7.66
CA ALA A 148 19.94 -19.43 6.27
C ALA A 148 18.73 -19.02 5.42
N PRO A 149 18.28 -17.75 5.51
CA PRO A 149 17.08 -17.31 4.80
C PRO A 149 17.29 -17.33 3.28
N ASP A 150 16.28 -17.84 2.57
CA ASP A 150 16.27 -17.84 1.11
C ASP A 150 15.97 -16.42 0.56
N ILE A 151 16.78 -16.00 -0.40
CA ILE A 151 16.72 -14.70 -1.05
C ILE A 151 15.35 -14.40 -1.64
N SER A 152 14.79 -15.34 -2.41
CA SER A 152 13.51 -15.16 -3.11
C SER A 152 12.33 -15.08 -2.14
N SER A 153 12.36 -15.89 -1.08
CA SER A 153 11.35 -15.93 -0.04
C SER A 153 11.34 -14.63 0.75
N TYR A 154 12.52 -14.16 1.17
CA TYR A 154 12.63 -12.87 1.87
C TYR A 154 12.13 -11.70 1.04
N LEU A 155 12.60 -11.57 -0.21
CA LEU A 155 12.15 -10.49 -1.08
C LEU A 155 10.65 -10.52 -1.32
N SER A 156 10.09 -11.72 -1.56
CA SER A 156 8.65 -11.86 -1.75
C SER A 156 7.86 -11.43 -0.51
N PHE A 157 8.36 -11.76 0.67
CA PHE A 157 7.80 -11.34 1.94
C PHE A 157 7.89 -9.81 2.14
N ALA A 158 9.07 -9.22 1.99
CA ALA A 158 9.29 -7.78 2.13
C ALA A 158 8.43 -6.96 1.15
N LEU A 159 8.35 -7.39 -0.12
CA LEU A 159 7.55 -6.71 -1.14
C LEU A 159 6.05 -6.76 -0.84
N LYS A 160 5.53 -7.89 -0.33
CA LYS A 160 4.14 -7.99 0.13
C LYS A 160 3.86 -7.01 1.27
N LEU A 161 4.78 -6.88 2.22
CA LEU A 161 4.65 -5.96 3.34
C LEU A 161 4.67 -4.50 2.86
N PHE A 162 5.62 -4.11 2.00
CA PHE A 162 5.69 -2.75 1.46
C PHE A 162 4.41 -2.36 0.73
N PHE A 163 3.89 -3.25 -0.10
CA PHE A 163 2.65 -3.02 -0.84
C PHE A 163 1.46 -2.89 0.11
N ALA A 164 1.36 -3.78 1.09
CA ALA A 164 0.27 -3.77 2.06
C ALA A 164 0.28 -2.49 2.93
N PHE A 165 1.45 -2.08 3.44
CA PHE A 165 1.56 -0.86 4.23
C PHE A 165 1.39 0.39 3.38
N GLY A 166 1.90 0.42 2.15
CA GLY A 166 1.63 1.49 1.20
C GLY A 166 0.13 1.71 1.02
N ILE A 167 -0.64 0.64 0.77
CA ILE A 167 -2.10 0.69 0.63
C ILE A 167 -2.79 1.01 1.97
N ALA A 168 -2.32 0.43 3.09
CA ALA A 168 -2.93 0.67 4.40
C ALA A 168 -2.85 2.14 4.82
N PHE A 169 -1.78 2.84 4.45
CA PHE A 169 -1.64 4.27 4.70
C PHE A 169 -2.58 5.14 3.84
N GLU A 170 -3.19 4.59 2.79
CA GLU A 170 -4.28 5.25 2.05
C GLU A 170 -5.64 5.18 2.77
N ILE A 171 -5.81 4.30 3.79
CA ILE A 171 -7.07 4.12 4.51
C ILE A 171 -7.62 5.45 5.05
N PRO A 172 -6.83 6.34 5.70
CA PRO A 172 -7.34 7.61 6.20
C PRO A 172 -7.91 8.50 5.09
N VAL A 173 -7.24 8.56 3.93
CA VAL A 173 -7.70 9.35 2.78
C VAL A 173 -8.96 8.73 2.17
N ALA A 174 -8.99 7.40 2.04
CA ALA A 174 -10.16 6.69 1.53
C ALA A 174 -11.41 6.91 2.42
N ILE A 175 -11.26 6.84 3.75
CA ILE A 175 -12.35 7.10 4.71
C ILE A 175 -12.84 8.55 4.58
N MET A 176 -11.90 9.50 4.55
CA MET A 176 -12.24 10.93 4.41
C MET A 176 -13.05 11.18 3.14
N LEU A 177 -12.63 10.62 2.02
CA LEU A 177 -13.31 10.77 0.73
C LEU A 177 -14.67 10.08 0.68
N LEU A 178 -14.80 8.87 1.26
CA LEU A 178 -16.06 8.16 1.35
C LEU A 178 -17.08 8.91 2.22
N CYS A 179 -16.64 9.53 3.31
CA CYS A 179 -17.50 10.38 4.13
C CYS A 179 -17.85 11.69 3.42
N TRP A 180 -16.89 12.29 2.74
CA TRP A 180 -17.09 13.55 2.02
C TRP A 180 -18.00 13.39 0.79
N SER A 181 -17.88 12.29 0.05
CA SER A 181 -18.79 11.97 -1.07
C SER A 181 -20.21 11.58 -0.64
N GLY A 182 -20.47 11.48 0.67
CA GLY A 182 -21.76 11.03 1.19
C GLY A 182 -22.03 9.52 1.02
N ALA A 183 -21.07 8.75 0.50
CA ALA A 183 -21.20 7.30 0.32
C ALA A 183 -21.32 6.56 1.66
N THR A 184 -20.75 7.11 2.74
CA THR A 184 -20.87 6.59 4.10
C THR A 184 -20.78 7.73 5.12
N THR A 185 -21.02 7.39 6.40
CA THR A 185 -20.87 8.34 7.50
C THR A 185 -19.87 7.79 8.53
N THR A 186 -19.23 8.68 9.28
CA THR A 186 -18.34 8.30 10.37
C THR A 186 -19.04 7.44 11.42
N LYS A 187 -20.35 7.65 11.65
CA LYS A 187 -21.18 6.82 12.53
C LYS A 187 -21.31 5.40 12.00
N SER A 188 -21.68 5.24 10.73
CA SER A 188 -21.80 3.92 10.09
C SER A 188 -20.48 3.15 10.09
N LEU A 189 -19.35 3.82 9.84
CA LEU A 189 -18.03 3.20 9.90
C LEU A 189 -17.64 2.76 11.33
N LYS A 190 -17.99 3.55 12.34
CA LYS A 190 -17.80 3.17 13.76
C LYS A 190 -18.59 1.93 14.13
N GLU A 191 -19.81 1.79 13.66
CA GLU A 191 -20.64 0.60 13.88
C GLU A 191 -20.06 -0.65 13.19
N LYS A 192 -19.33 -0.47 12.10
CA LYS A 192 -18.67 -1.55 11.35
C LYS A 192 -17.27 -1.93 11.86
N ARG A 193 -16.76 -1.29 12.93
CA ARG A 193 -15.45 -1.59 13.52
C ARG A 193 -15.15 -3.08 13.71
N PRO A 194 -16.08 -3.92 14.27
CA PRO A 194 -15.79 -5.34 14.44
C PRO A 194 -15.44 -6.05 13.13
N TYR A 195 -16.15 -5.72 12.06
CA TYR A 195 -15.89 -6.31 10.73
C TYR A 195 -14.55 -5.84 10.15
N ILE A 196 -14.18 -4.59 10.41
CA ILE A 196 -12.89 -4.03 9.95
C ILE A 196 -11.74 -4.68 10.70
N VAL A 197 -11.87 -4.88 12.02
CA VAL A 197 -10.89 -5.62 12.81
C VAL A 197 -10.68 -7.01 12.24
N VAL A 198 -11.74 -7.77 12.00
CA VAL A 198 -11.65 -9.10 11.39
C VAL A 198 -11.00 -9.03 10.00
N GLY A 199 -11.41 -8.07 9.17
CA GLY A 199 -10.84 -7.87 7.83
C GLY A 199 -9.34 -7.57 7.86
N VAL A 200 -8.87 -6.74 8.79
CA VAL A 200 -7.44 -6.43 8.97
C VAL A 200 -6.67 -7.68 9.38
N PHE A 201 -7.18 -8.49 10.31
CA PHE A 201 -6.54 -9.75 10.70
C PHE A 201 -6.51 -10.76 9.56
N VAL A 202 -7.56 -10.83 8.74
CA VAL A 202 -7.58 -11.66 7.52
C VAL A 202 -6.49 -11.20 6.53
N VAL A 203 -6.35 -9.90 6.29
CA VAL A 203 -5.27 -9.37 5.45
C VAL A 203 -3.90 -9.71 6.04
N ALA A 204 -3.70 -9.51 7.34
CA ALA A 204 -2.46 -9.84 8.02
C ALA A 204 -2.09 -11.33 7.88
N MET A 205 -3.07 -12.24 7.93
CA MET A 205 -2.88 -13.69 7.75
C MET A 205 -2.32 -14.04 6.35
N PHE A 206 -2.70 -13.31 5.31
CA PHE A 206 -2.16 -13.54 3.96
C PHE A 206 -0.74 -12.97 3.77
N LEU A 207 -0.34 -12.03 4.63
CA LEU A 207 0.93 -11.32 4.52
C LEU A 207 2.04 -12.00 5.33
N THR A 208 1.72 -12.57 6.48
CA THR A 208 2.66 -13.22 7.40
C THR A 208 2.39 -14.71 7.53
N PRO A 209 3.38 -15.49 7.97
CA PRO A 209 3.12 -16.83 8.50
C PRO A 209 2.00 -16.79 9.54
N PRO A 210 1.24 -17.87 9.71
CA PRO A 210 0.11 -17.92 10.64
C PRO A 210 0.59 -17.98 12.10
N ASP A 211 1.18 -16.89 12.60
CA ASP A 211 1.56 -16.71 13.98
C ASP A 211 0.88 -15.46 14.57
N VAL A 212 0.47 -15.57 15.83
CA VAL A 212 -0.32 -14.54 16.53
C VAL A 212 0.46 -13.24 16.70
N LEU A 213 1.77 -13.31 16.92
CA LEU A 213 2.59 -12.12 17.19
C LEU A 213 2.80 -11.28 15.94
N SER A 214 3.29 -11.88 14.84
CA SER A 214 3.48 -11.16 13.58
C SER A 214 2.16 -10.61 13.03
N GLN A 215 1.09 -11.40 13.13
CA GLN A 215 -0.23 -10.99 12.70
C GLN A 215 -0.76 -9.80 13.50
N THR A 216 -0.61 -9.81 14.83
CA THR A 216 -1.01 -8.68 15.69
C THR A 216 -0.16 -7.44 15.42
N LEU A 217 1.13 -7.61 15.22
CA LEU A 217 2.06 -6.53 14.96
C LEU A 217 1.76 -5.80 13.63
N LEU A 218 1.26 -6.53 12.62
CA LEU A 218 0.77 -5.94 11.38
C LEU A 218 -0.60 -5.30 11.52
N ALA A 219 -1.51 -5.95 12.24
CA ALA A 219 -2.89 -5.51 12.38
C ALA A 219 -2.97 -4.18 13.16
N LEU A 220 -2.15 -4.00 14.19
CA LEU A 220 -2.22 -2.84 15.08
C LEU A 220 -2.00 -1.51 14.37
N PRO A 221 -0.96 -1.30 13.55
CA PRO A 221 -0.80 -0.07 12.76
C PRO A 221 -1.96 0.17 11.78
N MET A 222 -2.49 -0.89 11.14
CA MET A 222 -3.62 -0.76 10.20
C MET A 222 -4.89 -0.29 10.92
N LEU A 223 -5.15 -0.81 12.13
CA LEU A 223 -6.28 -0.37 12.96
C LEU A 223 -6.10 1.07 13.45
N LEU A 224 -4.89 1.47 13.82
CA LEU A 224 -4.59 2.86 14.17
C LEU A 224 -4.84 3.81 12.99
N LEU A 225 -4.44 3.44 11.79
CA LEU A 225 -4.70 4.22 10.57
C LEU A 225 -6.21 4.34 10.29
N PHE A 226 -6.99 3.28 10.53
CA PHE A 226 -8.43 3.34 10.41
C PHE A 226 -9.04 4.34 11.41
N GLU A 227 -8.63 4.31 12.68
CA GLU A 227 -9.11 5.26 13.70
C GLU A 227 -8.69 6.71 13.37
N LEU A 228 -7.45 6.91 12.90
CA LEU A 228 -7.00 8.22 12.41
C LEU A 228 -7.87 8.71 11.25
N GLY A 229 -8.22 7.84 10.31
CA GLY A 229 -9.13 8.15 9.22
C GLY A 229 -10.52 8.60 9.71
N LEU A 230 -11.08 7.93 10.70
CA LEU A 230 -12.36 8.32 11.32
C LEU A 230 -12.28 9.68 11.99
N ILE A 231 -11.18 9.97 12.70
CA ILE A 231 -10.95 11.26 13.35
C ILE A 231 -10.85 12.37 12.30
N LEU A 232 -10.04 12.19 11.27
CA LEU A 232 -9.87 13.17 10.19
C LEU A 232 -11.19 13.42 9.47
N ALA A 233 -11.94 12.36 9.12
CA ALA A 233 -13.25 12.49 8.48
C ALA A 233 -14.25 13.25 9.36
N ALA A 234 -14.24 13.01 10.68
CA ALA A 234 -15.12 13.73 11.60
C ALA A 234 -14.82 15.24 11.64
N PHE A 235 -13.54 15.63 11.60
CA PHE A 235 -13.17 17.06 11.55
C PHE A 235 -13.59 17.74 10.25
N TYR A 236 -13.50 17.04 9.11
CA TYR A 236 -13.88 17.60 7.80
C TYR A 236 -15.39 17.65 7.57
N THR A 237 -16.15 16.69 8.11
CA THR A 237 -17.63 16.68 8.01
C THR A 237 -18.31 17.53 9.06
N ALA A 238 -17.61 17.94 10.12
CA ALA A 238 -18.15 18.83 11.18
C ALA A 238 -18.14 20.33 10.83
N LYS A 239 -17.62 20.74 9.64
CA LYS A 239 -17.84 22.10 9.14
C LYS A 239 -19.25 22.17 8.57
N PRO A 240 -20.22 22.87 9.20
CA PRO A 240 -21.56 23.01 8.66
C PRO A 240 -21.51 23.83 7.38
N GLN A 241 -22.36 23.49 6.43
CA GLN A 241 -22.88 24.38 5.38
C GLN A 241 -23.60 25.56 6.05
N GLN A 242 -22.87 26.54 6.53
CA GLN A 242 -23.39 27.82 7.03
C GLN A 242 -22.86 28.94 6.15
N GLU A 243 -23.12 28.89 4.85
CA GLU A 243 -22.98 30.08 3.98
C GLU A 243 -23.73 29.85 2.67
N SER A 244 -25.06 29.70 2.74
CA SER A 244 -25.92 29.85 1.58
C SER A 244 -27.38 30.18 1.97
N GLU A 245 -27.55 31.07 2.96
CA GLU A 245 -28.80 31.81 3.19
C GLU A 245 -28.41 33.23 3.62
N GLU A 246 -28.01 34.05 2.64
CA GLU A 246 -28.21 35.53 2.63
C GLU A 246 -28.31 36.01 1.17
#